data_11edfeb2d2a87942bf80d1cf89b05e08
#
_entry.id   11edfeb2d2a87942bf80d1cf89b05e08
#
_cell.length_a   1.000
_cell.length_b   1.000
_cell.length_c   1.000
_cell.angle_alpha   90.00
_cell.angle_beta   90.00
_cell.angle_gamma   90.00
#
_symmetry.space_group_name_H-M   'P 1'
#
loop_
_entity.id
_entity.type
_entity.pdbx_description
1 polymer ?
#
loop_
_entity_poly.entity_id
_entity_poly.type
_entity_poly.pdbx_seq_one_letter_code
_entity_poly.pdbx_strand_id
1 'polypeptide(L)'
;MQDGISREEAEPLIIDCTEQPIQRPGRKQRCWYSGKKKRHTIKTEIVITENGRIVSISKPAPGRVHDLEIRRRGPPLPSASHLDADSGYQGLQDDHSGVEIPYKKTKRRPLTKDERAYNHALSRFRVRVEHSIGRLKSFRILSERYRYPRARYAVKISAVAGIINFTAGF
;
A
#
# COMPACT_ATOMS: atom_id res chain seq x y z
N MET A 1 -1.63 -17.75 21.91
CA MET A 1 -2.53 -18.55 21.06
C MET A 1 -2.46 -17.96 19.67
N GLN A 2 -1.86 -18.67 18.73
CA GLN A 2 -1.81 -18.33 17.32
C GLN A 2 -3.06 -18.97 16.71
N ASP A 3 -4.10 -18.18 16.50
CA ASP A 3 -5.25 -18.63 15.73
C ASP A 3 -4.82 -18.71 14.26
N GLY A 4 -4.57 -19.95 13.82
CA GLY A 4 -4.30 -20.27 12.43
C GLY A 4 -5.51 -19.90 11.59
N ILE A 5 -5.33 -18.98 10.65
CA ILE A 5 -6.27 -18.78 9.54
C ILE A 5 -6.32 -20.11 8.79
N SER A 6 -7.48 -20.74 8.82
CA SER A 6 -7.73 -21.99 8.11
C SER A 6 -7.41 -21.81 6.63
N ARG A 7 -6.79 -22.84 6.04
CA ARG A 7 -6.28 -22.90 4.65
C ARG A 7 -7.35 -22.89 3.55
N GLU A 8 -8.62 -22.64 3.90
CA GLU A 8 -9.74 -22.68 2.97
C GLU A 8 -10.01 -21.25 2.49
N GLU A 9 -9.73 -21.02 1.19
CA GLU A 9 -10.02 -19.81 0.41
C GLU A 9 -9.41 -18.53 0.97
N ALA A 10 -8.12 -18.36 0.74
CA ALA A 10 -7.47 -17.09 1.07
C ALA A 10 -8.11 -15.95 0.27
N GLU A 11 -8.84 -15.10 0.98
CA GLU A 11 -9.53 -13.92 0.41
C GLU A 11 -8.56 -13.07 -0.42
N PRO A 12 -8.97 -12.60 -1.62
CA PRO A 12 -8.13 -11.73 -2.44
C PRO A 12 -7.69 -10.49 -1.66
N LEU A 13 -6.40 -10.17 -1.76
CA LEU A 13 -5.80 -9.03 -1.11
C LEU A 13 -5.40 -7.98 -2.13
N ILE A 14 -5.53 -6.71 -1.75
CA ILE A 14 -5.11 -5.58 -2.58
C ILE A 14 -4.11 -4.76 -1.78
N ILE A 15 -2.97 -4.43 -2.40
CA ILE A 15 -1.92 -3.65 -1.76
C ILE A 15 -1.64 -2.34 -2.50
N ASP A 16 -1.41 -1.29 -1.73
CA ASP A 16 -0.88 -0.02 -2.25
C ASP A 16 -0.12 0.74 -1.16
N CYS A 17 0.76 1.65 -1.59
CA CYS A 17 1.50 2.54 -0.70
C CYS A 17 0.86 3.92 -0.66
N THR A 18 0.64 4.42 0.55
CA THR A 18 0.25 5.81 0.77
C THR A 18 1.42 6.64 1.30
N GLU A 19 1.49 7.90 0.90
CA GLU A 19 2.48 8.85 1.37
C GLU A 19 1.81 10.04 2.08
N GLN A 20 2.39 10.44 3.21
CA GLN A 20 1.98 11.65 3.93
C GLN A 20 3.13 12.65 3.99
N PRO A 21 2.88 13.94 3.70
CA PRO A 21 3.90 15.00 3.87
C PRO A 21 4.38 15.08 5.32
N ILE A 22 5.69 15.29 5.50
CA ILE A 22 6.29 15.52 6.82
C ILE A 22 6.98 16.88 6.87
N GLN A 23 7.26 17.35 8.09
CA GLN A 23 8.17 18.48 8.29
C GLN A 23 9.55 18.12 7.68
N ARG A 24 10.17 19.10 6.99
CA ARG A 24 11.51 18.91 6.44
C ARG A 24 12.47 18.45 7.54
N PRO A 25 13.11 17.27 7.41
CA PRO A 25 14.03 16.77 8.42
C PRO A 25 15.30 17.62 8.49
N GLY A 26 15.84 17.82 9.70
CA GLY A 26 17.14 18.49 9.87
C GLY A 26 18.32 17.66 9.33
N ARG A 27 18.22 16.30 9.41
CA ARG A 27 19.24 15.38 8.92
C ARG A 27 18.64 14.34 7.97
N LYS A 28 19.46 13.71 7.10
CA LYS A 28 19.09 12.65 6.16
C LYS A 28 17.93 13.07 5.22
N GLN A 29 17.87 14.33 4.81
CA GLN A 29 16.76 14.89 3.99
C GLN A 29 16.52 14.09 2.71
N ARG A 30 17.60 13.70 2.00
CA ARG A 30 17.51 12.93 0.73
C ARG A 30 16.74 11.60 0.89
N CYS A 31 16.82 10.94 2.06
CA CYS A 31 16.12 9.68 2.31
C CYS A 31 14.60 9.89 2.39
N TRP A 32 14.17 11.03 2.91
CA TRP A 32 12.75 11.34 3.10
C TRP A 32 12.11 12.03 1.90
N TYR A 33 12.90 12.41 0.88
CA TYR A 33 12.39 13.12 -0.28
C TYR A 33 11.77 12.16 -1.29
N SER A 34 10.46 12.26 -1.49
CA SER A 34 9.72 11.52 -2.53
C SER A 34 9.88 12.22 -3.88
N GLY A 35 10.48 11.53 -4.85
CA GLY A 35 10.57 12.00 -6.24
C GLY A 35 9.21 12.13 -6.91
N LYS A 36 8.25 11.27 -6.54
CA LYS A 36 6.86 11.28 -7.05
C LYS A 36 6.07 12.49 -6.50
N LYS A 37 6.18 12.75 -5.21
CA LYS A 37 5.42 13.82 -4.52
C LYS A 37 6.16 15.16 -4.47
N LYS A 38 7.43 15.22 -4.91
CA LYS A 38 8.30 16.42 -4.89
C LYS A 38 8.39 17.09 -3.52
N ARG A 39 8.34 16.30 -2.45
CA ARG A 39 8.42 16.76 -1.04
C ARG A 39 8.91 15.67 -0.11
N HIS A 40 9.21 16.03 1.13
CA HIS A 40 9.56 15.05 2.16
C HIS A 40 8.29 14.35 2.65
N THR A 41 8.29 13.02 2.64
CA THR A 41 7.14 12.19 3.00
C THR A 41 7.55 11.01 3.86
N ILE A 42 6.59 10.52 4.62
CA ILE A 42 6.58 9.19 5.22
C ILE A 42 5.66 8.30 4.39
N LYS A 43 6.10 7.09 4.11
CA LYS A 43 5.39 6.12 3.27
C LYS A 43 5.01 4.89 4.08
N THR A 44 3.85 4.34 3.82
CA THR A 44 3.32 3.14 4.48
C THR A 44 2.52 2.33 3.48
N GLU A 45 2.74 1.02 3.46
CA GLU A 45 1.93 0.09 2.69
C GLU A 45 0.65 -0.23 3.46
N ILE A 46 -0.44 -0.35 2.75
CA ILE A 46 -1.76 -0.74 3.23
C ILE A 46 -2.17 -2.00 2.46
N VAL A 47 -2.58 -3.03 3.20
CA VAL A 47 -3.18 -4.24 2.63
C VAL A 47 -4.63 -4.28 3.03
N ILE A 48 -5.51 -4.48 2.07
CA ILE A 48 -6.95 -4.64 2.31
C ILE A 48 -7.45 -5.94 1.70
N THR A 49 -8.57 -6.42 2.22
CA THR A 49 -9.37 -7.46 1.58
C THR A 49 -10.23 -6.87 0.46
N GLU A 50 -10.83 -7.73 -0.35
CA GLU A 50 -11.71 -7.30 -1.45
C GLU A 50 -12.89 -6.42 -0.98
N ASN A 51 -13.45 -6.69 0.19
CA ASN A 51 -14.54 -5.91 0.79
C ASN A 51 -14.08 -4.59 1.43
N GLY A 52 -12.76 -4.27 1.39
CA GLY A 52 -12.19 -3.01 1.85
C GLY A 52 -11.77 -2.97 3.33
N ARG A 53 -11.76 -4.12 4.03
CA ARG A 53 -11.20 -4.23 5.38
C ARG A 53 -9.69 -4.03 5.35
N ILE A 54 -9.15 -3.17 6.19
CA ILE A 54 -7.70 -2.98 6.33
C ILE A 54 -7.15 -4.10 7.22
N VAL A 55 -6.37 -5.00 6.64
CA VAL A 55 -5.83 -6.17 7.35
C VAL A 55 -4.38 -6.02 7.77
N SER A 56 -3.61 -5.16 7.07
CA SER A 56 -2.22 -4.91 7.42
C SER A 56 -1.79 -3.50 7.09
N ILE A 57 -0.89 -2.98 7.91
CA ILE A 57 -0.21 -1.70 7.70
C ILE A 57 1.27 -1.92 7.96
N SER A 58 2.12 -1.60 6.99
CA SER A 58 3.57 -1.76 7.14
C SER A 58 4.16 -0.80 8.17
N LYS A 59 5.36 -1.10 8.65
CA LYS A 59 6.17 -0.11 9.35
C LYS A 59 6.42 1.09 8.43
N PRO A 60 6.32 2.32 8.97
CA PRO A 60 6.56 3.54 8.19
C PRO A 60 7.98 3.58 7.63
N ALA A 61 8.09 3.95 6.37
CA ALA A 61 9.37 4.08 5.66
C ALA A 61 9.57 5.51 5.15
N PRO A 62 10.82 5.92 4.87
CA PRO A 62 11.10 7.18 4.19
C PRO A 62 10.47 7.21 2.78
N GLY A 63 9.97 8.36 2.33
CA GLY A 63 9.28 8.51 1.05
C GLY A 63 10.09 8.13 -0.20
N ARG A 64 11.43 8.07 -0.09
CA ARG A 64 12.31 7.62 -1.18
C ARG A 64 12.29 6.11 -1.38
N VAL A 65 11.91 5.33 -0.34
CA VAL A 65 11.93 3.86 -0.40
C VAL A 65 10.93 3.38 -1.44
N HIS A 66 11.31 2.41 -2.25
CA HIS A 66 10.45 1.81 -3.28
C HIS A 66 9.34 0.97 -2.65
N ASP A 67 8.18 0.90 -3.29
CA ASP A 67 7.01 0.19 -2.75
C ASP A 67 7.31 -1.30 -2.57
N LEU A 68 7.95 -1.94 -3.55
CA LEU A 68 8.43 -3.32 -3.46
C LEU A 68 9.36 -3.57 -2.25
N GLU A 69 10.25 -2.63 -1.97
CA GLU A 69 11.17 -2.75 -0.83
C GLU A 69 10.44 -2.65 0.51
N ILE A 70 9.37 -1.85 0.60
CA ILE A 70 8.51 -1.79 1.78
C ILE A 70 7.83 -3.14 1.98
N ARG A 71 7.29 -3.73 0.89
CA ARG A 71 6.65 -5.05 0.92
C ARG A 71 7.61 -6.15 1.41
N ARG A 72 8.82 -6.21 0.87
CA ARG A 72 9.83 -7.20 1.23
C ARG A 72 10.28 -7.13 2.69
N ARG A 73 10.19 -5.96 3.30
CA ARG A 73 10.47 -5.73 4.74
C ARG A 73 9.25 -5.96 5.63
N GLY A 74 8.07 -6.08 5.05
CA GLY A 74 6.82 -6.30 5.74
C GLY A 74 6.63 -7.75 6.20
N PRO A 75 5.58 -8.04 6.96
CA PRO A 75 5.23 -9.41 7.32
C PRO A 75 4.88 -10.21 6.05
N PRO A 76 5.18 -11.51 6.01
CA PRO A 76 4.80 -12.34 4.89
C PRO A 76 3.28 -12.34 4.70
N LEU A 77 2.84 -12.37 3.45
CA LEU A 77 1.44 -12.58 3.11
C LEU A 77 1.17 -14.08 2.95
N PRO A 78 -0.07 -14.53 3.15
CA PRO A 78 -0.42 -15.92 2.94
C PRO A 78 -0.07 -16.33 1.50
N SER A 79 0.69 -17.39 1.31
CA SER A 79 1.17 -17.84 -0.01
C SER A 79 0.05 -18.26 -0.97
N ALA A 80 -1.12 -18.62 -0.45
CA ALA A 80 -2.29 -19.01 -1.22
C ALA A 80 -3.19 -17.82 -1.62
N SER A 81 -2.90 -16.59 -1.12
CA SER A 81 -3.74 -15.43 -1.45
C SER A 81 -3.47 -14.91 -2.85
N HIS A 82 -4.54 -14.56 -3.56
CA HIS A 82 -4.47 -13.71 -4.74
C HIS A 82 -4.13 -12.27 -4.31
N LEU A 83 -3.20 -11.62 -4.99
CA LEU A 83 -2.67 -10.31 -4.57
C LEU A 83 -2.64 -9.32 -5.73
N ASP A 84 -3.51 -8.32 -5.68
CA ASP A 84 -3.51 -7.20 -6.64
C ASP A 84 -2.58 -6.09 -6.17
N ALA A 85 -1.65 -5.70 -7.02
CA ALA A 85 -0.68 -4.65 -6.72
C ALA A 85 -0.54 -3.62 -7.85
N ASP A 86 -0.06 -2.41 -7.51
CA ASP A 86 0.28 -1.39 -8.52
C ASP A 86 1.61 -1.70 -9.22
N SER A 87 1.85 -1.02 -10.32
CA SER A 87 3.10 -1.05 -11.10
C SER A 87 4.36 -0.70 -10.28
N GLY A 88 4.22 -0.11 -9.10
CA GLY A 88 5.28 0.12 -8.13
C GLY A 88 5.83 -1.17 -7.49
N TYR A 89 5.11 -2.28 -7.62
CA TYR A 89 5.47 -3.59 -7.07
C TYR A 89 6.06 -4.55 -8.11
N GLN A 90 6.51 -4.05 -9.26
CA GLN A 90 7.20 -4.86 -10.29
C GLN A 90 8.35 -5.67 -9.66
N GLY A 91 8.36 -6.98 -9.90
CA GLY A 91 9.28 -7.94 -9.28
C GLY A 91 8.74 -8.63 -8.02
N LEU A 92 7.51 -8.33 -7.58
CA LEU A 92 6.87 -9.04 -6.47
C LEU A 92 6.43 -10.46 -6.90
N GLN A 93 6.24 -10.69 -8.22
CA GLN A 93 5.94 -12.02 -8.78
C GLN A 93 7.04 -13.05 -8.50
N ASP A 94 8.28 -12.60 -8.28
CA ASP A 94 9.41 -13.46 -7.91
C ASP A 94 9.29 -13.95 -6.45
N ASP A 95 8.61 -13.19 -5.61
CA ASP A 95 8.46 -13.45 -4.18
C ASP A 95 7.11 -14.13 -3.83
N HIS A 96 6.09 -13.98 -4.70
CA HIS A 96 4.73 -14.47 -4.45
C HIS A 96 4.03 -14.87 -5.76
N SER A 97 3.62 -16.12 -5.90
CA SER A 97 3.09 -16.70 -7.16
C SER A 97 1.71 -16.17 -7.56
N GLY A 98 0.90 -15.72 -6.60
CA GLY A 98 -0.47 -15.25 -6.82
C GLY A 98 -0.58 -13.73 -7.07
N VAL A 99 0.50 -13.05 -7.51
CA VAL A 99 0.50 -11.60 -7.68
C VAL A 99 0.08 -11.19 -9.08
N GLU A 100 -0.89 -10.29 -9.17
CA GLU A 100 -1.26 -9.58 -10.39
C GLU A 100 -0.80 -8.12 -10.36
N ILE A 101 -0.05 -7.72 -11.39
CA ILE A 101 0.49 -6.37 -11.55
C ILE A 101 0.20 -5.88 -12.97
N PRO A 102 -0.22 -4.61 -13.15
CA PRO A 102 -0.49 -4.08 -14.48
C PRO A 102 0.77 -4.02 -15.34
N TYR A 103 0.59 -4.31 -16.64
CA TYR A 103 1.64 -4.15 -17.63
C TYR A 103 2.07 -2.69 -17.74
N LYS A 104 3.38 -2.45 -17.76
CA LYS A 104 3.94 -1.10 -17.81
C LYS A 104 4.21 -0.70 -19.25
N LYS A 105 3.63 0.42 -19.67
CA LYS A 105 3.97 1.07 -20.93
C LYS A 105 5.40 1.62 -20.88
N THR A 106 6.20 1.32 -21.89
CA THR A 106 7.52 1.93 -22.06
C THR A 106 7.56 2.78 -23.34
N LYS A 107 8.56 3.66 -23.49
CA LYS A 107 8.74 4.47 -24.70
C LYS A 107 8.93 3.60 -25.95
N ARG A 108 9.53 2.41 -25.79
CA ARG A 108 9.87 1.49 -26.91
C ARG A 108 8.81 0.41 -27.15
N ARG A 109 7.90 0.17 -26.19
CA ARG A 109 6.87 -0.87 -26.25
C ARG A 109 5.53 -0.29 -25.77
N PRO A 110 4.64 0.11 -26.70
CA PRO A 110 3.26 0.43 -26.37
C PRO A 110 2.54 -0.84 -25.90
N LEU A 111 1.52 -0.69 -25.05
CA LEU A 111 0.69 -1.80 -24.62
C LEU A 111 -0.16 -2.34 -25.79
N THR A 112 -0.28 -3.65 -25.89
CA THR A 112 -1.21 -4.33 -26.81
C THR A 112 -2.67 -4.06 -26.41
N LYS A 113 -3.61 -4.46 -27.25
CA LYS A 113 -5.05 -4.33 -26.93
C LYS A 113 -5.42 -5.20 -25.73
N ASP A 114 -4.87 -6.41 -25.63
CA ASP A 114 -5.14 -7.35 -24.54
C ASP A 114 -4.50 -6.90 -23.24
N GLU A 115 -3.27 -6.39 -23.27
CA GLU A 115 -2.61 -5.81 -22.10
C GLU A 115 -3.38 -4.58 -21.55
N ARG A 116 -3.99 -3.79 -22.42
CA ARG A 116 -4.86 -2.67 -22.00
C ARG A 116 -6.15 -3.16 -21.36
N ALA A 117 -6.77 -4.19 -21.94
CA ALA A 117 -7.97 -4.80 -21.39
C ALA A 117 -7.71 -5.40 -19.99
N TYR A 118 -6.60 -6.13 -19.84
CA TYR A 118 -6.13 -6.67 -18.57
C TYR A 118 -5.89 -5.56 -17.53
N ASN A 119 -5.15 -4.53 -17.88
CA ASN A 119 -4.90 -3.40 -16.98
C ASN A 119 -6.20 -2.70 -16.57
N HIS A 120 -7.17 -2.62 -17.47
CA HIS A 120 -8.48 -2.04 -17.18
C HIS A 120 -9.27 -2.92 -16.19
N ALA A 121 -9.24 -4.24 -16.34
CA ALA A 121 -9.86 -5.17 -15.39
C ALA A 121 -9.24 -5.02 -13.97
N LEU A 122 -7.90 -5.04 -13.89
CA LEU A 122 -7.17 -4.83 -12.63
C LEU A 122 -7.46 -3.47 -11.98
N SER A 123 -7.67 -2.41 -12.77
CA SER A 123 -7.96 -1.09 -12.22
C SER A 123 -9.22 -1.04 -11.37
N ARG A 124 -10.22 -1.88 -11.66
CA ARG A 124 -11.47 -1.98 -10.89
C ARG A 124 -11.24 -2.45 -9.45
N PHE A 125 -10.32 -3.40 -9.26
CA PHE A 125 -9.96 -3.88 -7.93
C PHE A 125 -9.16 -2.82 -7.16
N ARG A 126 -8.25 -2.13 -7.83
CA ARG A 126 -7.42 -1.07 -7.24
C ARG A 126 -8.21 0.13 -6.72
N VAL A 127 -9.34 0.47 -7.31
CA VAL A 127 -10.23 1.53 -6.81
C VAL A 127 -10.61 1.29 -5.34
N ARG A 128 -10.73 0.04 -4.91
CA ARG A 128 -11.08 -0.31 -3.51
C ARG A 128 -10.00 0.10 -2.52
N VAL A 129 -8.72 -0.14 -2.82
CA VAL A 129 -7.62 0.30 -1.95
C VAL A 129 -7.47 1.82 -1.97
N GLU A 130 -7.70 2.46 -3.11
CA GLU A 130 -7.75 3.92 -3.21
C GLU A 130 -8.85 4.52 -2.33
N HIS A 131 -10.04 3.91 -2.28
CA HIS A 131 -11.13 4.31 -1.37
C HIS A 131 -10.75 4.11 0.10
N SER A 132 -10.11 3.00 0.46
CA SER A 132 -9.65 2.75 1.82
C SER A 132 -8.56 3.74 2.25
N ILE A 133 -7.64 4.07 1.34
CA ILE A 133 -6.66 5.14 1.55
C ILE A 133 -7.35 6.51 1.65
N GLY A 134 -8.37 6.75 0.86
CA GLY A 134 -9.20 7.96 0.93
C GLY A 134 -9.86 8.12 2.31
N ARG A 135 -10.46 7.04 2.84
CA ARG A 135 -11.02 7.03 4.21
C ARG A 135 -9.97 7.29 5.27
N LEU A 136 -8.77 6.71 5.16
CA LEU A 136 -7.65 7.03 6.06
C LEU A 136 -7.29 8.52 6.00
N LYS A 137 -7.26 9.10 4.80
CA LYS A 137 -6.90 10.51 4.58
C LYS A 137 -8.02 11.51 4.90
N SER A 138 -9.25 11.08 5.15
CA SER A 138 -10.29 11.95 5.68
C SER A 138 -9.95 12.42 7.11
N PHE A 139 -9.15 11.64 7.83
CA PHE A 139 -8.61 12.09 9.11
C PHE A 139 -7.43 13.05 8.87
N ARG A 140 -7.55 14.30 9.34
CA ARG A 140 -6.54 15.37 9.16
C ARG A 140 -5.15 14.97 9.66
N ILE A 141 -5.07 14.13 10.69
CA ILE A 141 -3.82 13.61 11.23
C ILE A 141 -3.02 12.78 10.21
N LEU A 142 -3.68 12.20 9.18
CA LEU A 142 -3.09 11.38 8.12
C LEU A 142 -3.04 12.08 6.75
N SER A 143 -3.73 13.21 6.56
CA SER A 143 -3.74 13.96 5.30
C SER A 143 -2.87 15.21 5.34
N GLU A 144 -2.82 15.91 6.46
CA GLU A 144 -2.02 17.14 6.62
C GLU A 144 -0.52 16.82 6.80
N ARG A 145 0.30 17.88 6.80
CA ARG A 145 1.73 17.73 7.10
C ARG A 145 1.92 17.20 8.51
N TYR A 146 2.51 15.99 8.60
CA TYR A 146 2.80 15.36 9.88
C TYR A 146 3.96 16.07 10.60
N ARG A 147 3.68 16.62 11.77
CA ARG A 147 4.61 17.45 12.57
C ARG A 147 5.11 16.76 13.84
N TYR A 148 4.59 15.56 14.15
CA TYR A 148 4.94 14.81 15.35
C TYR A 148 6.18 13.93 15.15
N PRO A 149 6.77 13.39 16.22
CA PRO A 149 7.86 12.40 16.09
C PRO A 149 7.46 11.22 15.21
N ARG A 150 8.30 10.94 14.21
CA ARG A 150 8.03 9.89 13.20
C ARG A 150 7.87 8.49 13.81
N ALA A 151 8.56 8.21 14.93
CA ALA A 151 8.41 6.95 15.67
C ALA A 151 6.97 6.67 16.12
N ARG A 152 6.16 7.70 16.33
CA ARG A 152 4.75 7.57 16.74
C ARG A 152 3.78 7.47 15.56
N TYR A 153 4.26 7.51 14.34
CA TYR A 153 3.40 7.51 13.15
C TYR A 153 2.64 6.17 13.01
N ALA A 154 3.33 5.05 13.20
CA ALA A 154 2.73 3.71 13.08
C ALA A 154 1.49 3.57 13.98
N VAL A 155 1.59 3.95 15.25
CA VAL A 155 0.48 3.87 16.21
C VAL A 155 -0.72 4.69 15.73
N LYS A 156 -0.48 5.90 15.21
CA LYS A 156 -1.56 6.79 14.75
C LYS A 156 -2.30 6.24 13.53
N ILE A 157 -1.57 5.77 12.52
CA ILE A 157 -2.20 5.20 11.33
C ILE A 157 -2.93 3.90 11.65
N SER A 158 -2.39 3.05 12.53
CA SER A 158 -3.05 1.83 12.96
C SER A 158 -4.32 2.11 13.79
N ALA A 159 -4.29 3.10 14.66
CA ALA A 159 -5.49 3.51 15.42
C ALA A 159 -6.61 3.99 14.49
N VAL A 160 -6.27 4.84 13.51
CA VAL A 160 -7.26 5.31 12.52
C VAL A 160 -7.80 4.16 11.67
N ALA A 161 -6.95 3.22 11.26
CA ALA A 161 -7.39 2.05 10.51
C ALA A 161 -8.34 1.16 11.33
N GLY A 162 -8.06 0.97 12.62
CA GLY A 162 -8.97 0.27 13.53
C GLY A 162 -10.34 0.97 13.65
N ILE A 163 -10.36 2.30 13.76
CA ILE A 163 -11.61 3.07 13.76
C ILE A 163 -12.38 2.88 12.45
N ILE A 164 -11.68 2.93 11.30
CA ILE A 164 -12.30 2.74 9.98
C ILE A 164 -12.90 1.35 9.85
N ASN A 165 -12.17 0.31 10.25
CA ASN A 165 -12.68 -1.06 10.23
C ASN A 165 -13.92 -1.17 11.13
N PHE A 166 -13.82 -0.72 12.37
CA PHE A 166 -14.93 -0.76 13.32
C PHE A 166 -16.20 -0.05 12.80
N THR A 167 -16.04 1.15 12.24
CA THR A 167 -17.17 1.92 11.67
C THR A 167 -17.74 1.32 10.39
N ALA A 168 -16.97 0.47 9.69
CA ALA A 168 -17.40 -0.25 8.51
C ALA A 168 -18.02 -1.63 8.84
N GLY A 169 -18.08 -2.02 10.12
CA GLY A 169 -18.68 -3.28 10.57
C GLY A 169 -17.74 -4.50 10.47
N PHE A 170 -16.39 -4.26 10.47
CA PHE A 170 -15.36 -5.31 10.46
C PHE A 170 -14.81 -5.61 11.84
#